data_0d6e6f83e45a0792f984475f089b12da
#
_entry.id   0d6e6f83e45a0792f984475f089b12da
#
_cell.length_a   1.000
_cell.length_b   1.000
_cell.length_c   1.000
_cell.angle_alpha   90.00
_cell.angle_beta   90.00
_cell.angle_gamma   90.00
#
_symmetry.space_group_name_H-M   'P 1'
#
loop_
_entity.id
_entity.type
_entity.pdbx_description
1 polymer ?
#
loop_
_entity_poly.entity_id
_entity_poly.type
_entity_poly.pdbx_seq_one_letter_code
_entity_poly.pdbx_strand_id
1 'polypeptide(L)'
;MKKLILLLLFIPLVSFGQTYKDVMSISSVDMFKKVLIENGYEYNSTLNDWITYGFNIKWDDIEGRNKSSRWAYYNLKDDRFNLNFSRTDLVSSFFGSEPDNSENPYDLITDNIKEKCKYYKIQNLKGVDYVAYNCSESSYKGKIGFAIFEGKGIIMHFTE
;
A
#
# COMPACT_ATOMS: atom_id res chain seq x y z
N MET A 1 -40.42 18.32 -17.83
CA MET A 1 -39.01 18.56 -17.51
C MET A 1 -38.65 18.04 -16.11
N LYS A 2 -38.73 16.72 -15.84
CA LYS A 2 -38.43 16.10 -14.50
C LYS A 2 -37.65 14.80 -14.60
N LYS A 3 -36.88 14.54 -15.68
CA LYS A 3 -36.15 13.27 -15.87
C LYS A 3 -34.62 13.42 -15.96
N LEU A 4 -34.06 14.60 -15.67
CA LEU A 4 -32.63 14.86 -15.84
C LEU A 4 -31.82 14.80 -14.52
N ILE A 5 -32.46 14.63 -13.38
CA ILE A 5 -31.79 14.72 -12.06
C ILE A 5 -31.31 13.35 -11.57
N LEU A 6 -31.76 12.24 -12.18
CA LEU A 6 -31.43 10.89 -11.69
C LEU A 6 -30.12 10.32 -12.23
N LEU A 7 -29.47 10.99 -13.18
CA LEU A 7 -28.22 10.51 -13.79
C LEU A 7 -26.95 10.94 -13.06
N LEU A 8 -27.06 11.87 -12.12
CA LEU A 8 -25.92 12.41 -11.35
C LEU A 8 -25.59 11.63 -10.06
N LEU A 9 -26.40 10.62 -9.70
CA LEU A 9 -26.22 9.82 -8.48
C LEU A 9 -25.36 8.56 -8.67
N PHE A 10 -24.89 8.28 -9.89
CA PHE A 10 -23.95 7.18 -10.19
C PHE A 10 -22.55 7.69 -10.57
N ILE A 11 -22.04 8.69 -9.88
CA ILE A 11 -20.60 8.87 -9.84
C ILE A 11 -20.12 7.81 -8.85
N PRO A 12 -19.45 6.74 -9.29
CA PRO A 12 -18.81 5.85 -8.33
C PRO A 12 -17.87 6.74 -7.52
N LEU A 13 -18.05 6.74 -6.20
CA LEU A 13 -17.04 7.24 -5.26
C LEU A 13 -15.82 6.34 -5.50
N VAL A 14 -15.00 6.68 -6.47
CA VAL A 14 -13.72 6.02 -6.71
C VAL A 14 -12.87 6.41 -5.52
N SER A 15 -12.87 5.55 -4.52
CA SER A 15 -11.93 5.63 -3.40
C SER A 15 -10.54 5.41 -4.00
N PHE A 16 -9.84 6.50 -4.29
CA PHE A 16 -8.46 6.44 -4.75
C PHE A 16 -7.56 6.01 -3.59
N GLY A 17 -7.47 4.73 -3.35
CA GLY A 17 -6.57 4.19 -2.33
C GLY A 17 -6.71 2.68 -2.18
N GLN A 18 -5.58 2.00 -2.01
CA GLN A 18 -5.59 0.58 -1.70
C GLN A 18 -6.36 0.32 -0.41
N THR A 19 -7.23 -0.67 -0.45
CA THR A 19 -8.00 -1.14 0.70
C THR A 19 -7.41 -2.43 1.28
N TYR A 20 -7.86 -2.81 2.48
CA TYR A 20 -7.56 -4.12 3.05
C TYR A 20 -7.90 -5.28 2.09
N LYS A 21 -9.06 -5.21 1.40
CA LYS A 21 -9.49 -6.25 0.46
C LYS A 21 -8.55 -6.35 -0.74
N ASP A 22 -8.09 -5.23 -1.26
CA ASP A 22 -7.13 -5.19 -2.36
C ASP A 22 -5.84 -5.90 -1.97
N VAL A 23 -5.29 -5.58 -0.80
CA VAL A 23 -4.06 -6.21 -0.28
C VAL A 23 -4.25 -7.71 -0.07
N MET A 24 -5.40 -8.15 0.49
CA MET A 24 -5.70 -9.56 0.70
C MET A 24 -5.93 -10.34 -0.60
N SER A 25 -6.30 -9.68 -1.69
CA SER A 25 -6.52 -10.32 -2.99
C SER A 25 -5.24 -10.63 -3.77
N ILE A 26 -4.11 -10.03 -3.40
CA ILE A 26 -2.84 -10.23 -4.11
C ILE A 26 -2.31 -11.63 -3.83
N SER A 27 -2.38 -12.50 -4.83
CA SER A 27 -1.94 -13.91 -4.76
C SER A 27 -0.82 -14.24 -5.75
N SER A 28 -0.51 -13.32 -6.67
CA SER A 28 0.48 -13.49 -7.73
C SER A 28 0.94 -12.14 -8.25
N VAL A 29 1.98 -12.13 -9.07
CA VAL A 29 2.47 -10.92 -9.75
C VAL A 29 1.40 -10.27 -10.63
N ASP A 30 0.55 -11.05 -11.29
CA ASP A 30 -0.51 -10.51 -12.16
C ASP A 30 -1.62 -9.86 -11.33
N MET A 31 -2.02 -10.47 -10.20
CA MET A 31 -2.96 -9.84 -9.27
C MET A 31 -2.38 -8.59 -8.64
N PHE A 32 -1.08 -8.60 -8.28
CA PHE A 32 -0.39 -7.40 -7.80
C PHE A 32 -0.46 -6.25 -8.81
N LYS A 33 -0.08 -6.50 -10.06
CA LYS A 33 -0.17 -5.49 -11.14
C LYS A 33 -1.59 -4.98 -11.33
N LYS A 34 -2.57 -5.88 -11.41
CA LYS A 34 -3.99 -5.54 -11.57
C LYS A 34 -4.45 -4.61 -10.45
N VAL A 35 -4.27 -5.01 -9.20
CA VAL A 35 -4.66 -4.23 -8.02
C VAL A 35 -4.03 -2.85 -8.04
N LEU A 36 -2.74 -2.74 -8.35
CA LEU A 36 -2.05 -1.46 -8.39
C LEU A 36 -2.58 -0.53 -9.49
N ILE A 37 -2.77 -1.05 -10.70
CA ILE A 37 -3.29 -0.27 -11.83
C ILE A 37 -4.70 0.23 -11.52
N GLU A 38 -5.58 -0.62 -10.97
CA GLU A 38 -6.94 -0.25 -10.57
C GLU A 38 -6.96 0.82 -9.47
N ASN A 39 -5.90 0.88 -8.64
CA ASN A 39 -5.72 1.89 -7.59
C ASN A 39 -4.85 3.10 -8.02
N GLY A 40 -4.63 3.30 -9.32
CA GLY A 40 -3.98 4.47 -9.87
C GLY A 40 -2.45 4.50 -9.73
N TYR A 41 -1.82 3.35 -9.50
CA TYR A 41 -0.35 3.24 -9.53
C TYR A 41 0.14 3.08 -10.97
N GLU A 42 1.30 3.65 -11.23
CA GLU A 42 1.99 3.60 -12.51
C GLU A 42 3.24 2.74 -12.41
N TYR A 43 3.54 1.98 -13.49
CA TYR A 43 4.78 1.22 -13.57
C TYR A 43 5.98 2.16 -13.57
N ASN A 44 6.98 1.86 -12.76
CA ASN A 44 8.22 2.64 -12.70
C ASN A 44 9.39 1.90 -13.33
N SER A 45 9.69 0.69 -12.87
CA SER A 45 10.86 -0.06 -13.34
C SER A 45 10.79 -1.54 -12.98
N THR A 46 11.66 -2.33 -13.65
CA THR A 46 12.03 -3.68 -13.21
C THR A 46 13.54 -3.74 -13.12
N LEU A 47 14.06 -4.04 -11.93
CA LEU A 47 15.50 -4.13 -11.67
C LEU A 47 15.78 -5.26 -10.66
N ASN A 48 16.72 -6.16 -10.98
CA ASN A 48 17.15 -7.25 -10.09
C ASN A 48 15.98 -8.05 -9.50
N ASP A 49 15.08 -8.54 -10.35
CA ASP A 49 13.87 -9.28 -9.99
C ASP A 49 12.81 -8.49 -9.21
N TRP A 50 12.99 -7.18 -9.03
CA TRP A 50 12.00 -6.32 -8.41
C TRP A 50 11.23 -5.52 -9.46
N ILE A 51 9.91 -5.69 -9.49
CA ILE A 51 8.99 -4.82 -10.21
C ILE A 51 8.57 -3.70 -9.25
N THR A 52 8.62 -2.46 -9.73
CA THR A 52 8.30 -1.27 -8.93
C THR A 52 7.18 -0.47 -9.57
N TYR A 53 6.20 -0.11 -8.77
CA TYR A 53 5.11 0.81 -9.09
C TYR A 53 5.10 1.98 -8.11
N GLY A 54 4.66 3.15 -8.58
CA GLY A 54 4.49 4.33 -7.74
C GLY A 54 3.14 5.01 -7.98
N PHE A 55 2.61 5.67 -6.97
CA PHE A 55 1.38 6.46 -7.06
C PHE A 55 1.74 7.93 -7.26
N ASN A 56 1.19 8.58 -8.31
CA ASN A 56 1.53 9.98 -8.67
C ASN A 56 3.05 10.18 -8.79
N ILE A 57 3.69 9.43 -9.66
CA ILE A 57 5.14 9.53 -9.89
C ILE A 57 5.47 10.92 -10.44
N LYS A 58 6.43 11.59 -9.81
CA LYS A 58 6.98 12.87 -10.25
C LYS A 58 8.49 12.77 -10.36
N TRP A 59 9.04 13.34 -11.43
CA TRP A 59 10.48 13.47 -11.56
C TRP A 59 11.00 14.59 -10.64
N ASP A 60 12.04 14.31 -9.89
CA ASP A 60 12.73 15.29 -9.08
C ASP A 60 14.07 15.66 -9.74
N ASP A 61 14.15 16.89 -10.25
CA ASP A 61 15.34 17.38 -10.96
C ASP A 61 16.55 17.54 -10.03
N ILE A 62 16.35 17.75 -8.73
CA ILE A 62 17.42 17.95 -7.76
C ILE A 62 18.09 16.60 -7.43
N GLU A 63 17.28 15.56 -7.21
CA GLU A 63 17.78 14.24 -6.86
C GLU A 63 18.01 13.34 -8.07
N GLY A 64 17.58 13.77 -9.27
CA GLY A 64 17.71 12.99 -10.50
C GLY A 64 17.00 11.65 -10.48
N ARG A 65 15.85 11.57 -9.80
CA ARG A 65 15.07 10.33 -9.65
C ARG A 65 13.57 10.58 -9.55
N ASN A 66 12.79 9.54 -9.83
CA ASN A 66 11.36 9.53 -9.59
C ASN A 66 11.04 9.54 -8.08
N LYS A 67 10.07 10.36 -7.69
CA LYS A 67 9.49 10.42 -6.33
C LYS A 67 8.02 10.05 -6.36
N SER A 68 7.57 9.42 -5.28
CA SER A 68 6.17 9.07 -5.05
C SER A 68 5.90 9.01 -3.55
N SER A 69 4.69 9.35 -3.13
CA SER A 69 4.24 9.19 -1.74
C SER A 69 3.94 7.72 -1.38
N ARG A 70 3.72 6.88 -2.37
CA ARG A 70 3.41 5.45 -2.19
C ARG A 70 4.15 4.63 -3.22
N TRP A 71 4.93 3.68 -2.75
CA TRP A 71 5.65 2.74 -3.59
C TRP A 71 5.17 1.32 -3.33
N ALA A 72 5.08 0.52 -4.38
CA ALA A 72 4.77 -0.90 -4.32
C ALA A 72 5.84 -1.70 -5.05
N TYR A 73 6.28 -2.79 -4.46
CA TYR A 73 7.37 -3.63 -4.95
C TYR A 73 6.93 -5.09 -4.95
N TYR A 74 7.26 -5.80 -6.01
CA TYR A 74 7.09 -7.24 -6.11
C TYR A 74 8.41 -7.91 -6.48
N ASN A 75 8.83 -8.90 -5.67
CA ASN A 75 10.00 -9.70 -5.97
C ASN A 75 9.58 -10.95 -6.74
N LEU A 76 10.02 -11.07 -8.00
CA LEU A 76 9.68 -12.18 -8.89
C LEU A 76 10.29 -13.50 -8.44
N LYS A 77 11.44 -13.47 -7.78
CA LYS A 77 12.17 -14.67 -7.33
C LYS A 77 11.55 -15.24 -6.06
N ASP A 78 11.21 -14.37 -5.11
CA ASP A 78 10.70 -14.76 -3.80
C ASP A 78 9.17 -14.80 -3.77
N ASP A 79 8.51 -14.42 -4.87
CA ASP A 79 7.04 -14.35 -5.02
C ASP A 79 6.37 -13.59 -3.88
N ARG A 80 6.90 -12.44 -3.52
CA ARG A 80 6.43 -11.62 -2.39
C ARG A 80 6.35 -10.14 -2.76
N PHE A 81 5.47 -9.41 -2.08
CA PHE A 81 5.36 -7.97 -2.28
C PHE A 81 5.52 -7.18 -0.98
N ASN A 82 5.82 -5.89 -1.15
CA ASN A 82 5.69 -4.90 -0.10
C ASN A 82 5.06 -3.60 -0.64
N LEU A 83 4.39 -2.89 0.25
CA LEU A 83 3.76 -1.60 0.00
C LEU A 83 4.34 -0.60 0.99
N ASN A 84 4.86 0.51 0.48
CA ASN A 84 5.45 1.58 1.27
C ASN A 84 4.62 2.85 1.13
N PHE A 85 4.20 3.40 2.25
CA PHE A 85 3.40 4.63 2.36
C PHE A 85 4.22 5.68 3.08
N SER A 86 4.42 6.86 2.45
CA SER A 86 5.03 8.00 3.16
C SER A 86 4.07 8.49 4.24
N ARG A 87 4.56 8.64 5.46
CA ARG A 87 3.80 9.20 6.59
C ARG A 87 4.14 10.67 6.75
N THR A 88 3.46 11.50 5.97
CA THR A 88 3.58 12.96 6.05
C THR A 88 2.94 13.54 7.31
N ASP A 89 1.98 12.84 7.90
CA ASP A 89 1.33 13.15 9.17
C ASP A 89 2.34 13.29 10.35
N LEU A 90 3.41 12.50 10.34
CA LEU A 90 4.47 12.62 11.35
C LEU A 90 5.35 13.86 11.15
N VAL A 91 5.41 14.39 9.93
CA VAL A 91 6.28 15.56 9.60
C VAL A 91 5.49 16.85 9.71
N SER A 92 4.22 16.89 9.34
CA SER A 92 3.37 18.08 9.38
C SER A 92 3.16 18.61 10.81
N SER A 93 3.11 17.73 11.81
CA SER A 93 3.00 18.13 13.23
C SER A 93 4.21 18.93 13.73
N PHE A 94 5.39 18.76 13.13
CA PHE A 94 6.59 19.53 13.46
C PHE A 94 6.65 20.91 12.79
N PHE A 95 5.96 21.09 11.67
CA PHE A 95 6.02 22.35 10.89
C PHE A 95 4.73 23.16 10.93
N GLY A 96 3.75 22.78 11.78
CA GLY A 96 2.52 23.55 11.99
C GLY A 96 1.58 23.63 10.81
N SER A 97 1.72 22.77 9.81
CA SER A 97 0.72 22.58 8.76
C SER A 97 -0.45 21.78 9.31
N GLU A 98 -1.68 22.18 9.00
CA GLU A 98 -2.87 21.41 9.37
C GLU A 98 -2.74 19.99 8.84
N PRO A 99 -3.01 18.96 9.66
CA PRO A 99 -2.98 17.58 9.18
C PRO A 99 -4.02 17.43 8.07
N ASP A 100 -3.60 16.89 6.93
CA ASP A 100 -4.52 16.43 5.91
C ASP A 100 -5.41 15.36 6.54
N ASN A 101 -6.70 15.68 6.77
CA ASN A 101 -7.69 14.79 7.37
C ASN A 101 -8.08 13.62 6.47
N SER A 102 -7.40 13.39 5.35
CA SER A 102 -7.56 12.16 4.58
C SER A 102 -6.93 11.00 5.38
N GLU A 103 -7.77 10.03 5.77
CA GLU A 103 -7.31 8.82 6.44
C GLU A 103 -6.17 8.16 5.63
N ASN A 104 -5.02 7.96 6.28
CA ASN A 104 -3.86 7.37 5.62
C ASN A 104 -4.18 5.91 5.26
N PRO A 105 -4.07 5.51 3.98
CA PRO A 105 -4.37 4.12 3.57
C PRO A 105 -3.60 3.07 4.36
N TYR A 106 -2.40 3.37 4.82
CA TYR A 106 -1.62 2.48 5.70
C TYR A 106 -2.37 2.19 7.00
N ASP A 107 -2.87 3.21 7.69
CA ASP A 107 -3.55 3.04 8.96
C ASP A 107 -4.87 2.27 8.77
N LEU A 108 -5.65 2.60 7.74
CA LEU A 108 -6.87 1.87 7.38
C LEU A 108 -6.62 0.37 7.13
N ILE A 109 -5.57 0.05 6.38
CA ILE A 109 -5.23 -1.35 6.07
C ILE A 109 -4.76 -2.07 7.34
N THR A 110 -3.85 -1.46 8.11
CA THR A 110 -3.27 -2.09 9.30
C THR A 110 -4.29 -2.27 10.42
N ASP A 111 -5.24 -1.36 10.58
CA ASP A 111 -6.31 -1.50 11.57
C ASP A 111 -7.28 -2.64 11.19
N ASN A 112 -7.61 -2.79 9.90
CA ASN A 112 -8.36 -3.96 9.44
C ASN A 112 -7.56 -5.27 9.62
N ILE A 113 -6.23 -5.27 9.42
CA ILE A 113 -5.39 -6.45 9.71
C ILE A 113 -5.47 -6.81 11.19
N LYS A 114 -5.33 -5.85 12.10
CA LYS A 114 -5.42 -6.08 13.55
C LYS A 114 -6.79 -6.62 13.97
N GLU A 115 -7.86 -6.11 13.35
CA GLU A 115 -9.23 -6.50 13.65
C GLU A 115 -9.59 -7.91 13.14
N LYS A 116 -9.19 -8.23 11.88
CA LYS A 116 -9.68 -9.43 11.17
C LYS A 116 -8.70 -10.60 11.17
N CYS A 117 -7.43 -10.35 11.47
CA CYS A 117 -6.39 -11.36 11.39
C CYS A 117 -5.89 -11.78 12.76
N LYS A 118 -5.38 -13.00 12.86
CA LYS A 118 -4.81 -13.51 14.10
C LYS A 118 -3.34 -13.11 14.19
N TYR A 119 -2.96 -12.42 15.27
CA TYR A 119 -1.56 -12.12 15.57
C TYR A 119 -0.71 -13.40 15.54
N TYR A 120 0.47 -13.33 14.95
CA TYR A 120 1.40 -14.44 14.84
C TYR A 120 2.64 -14.21 15.71
N LYS A 121 3.48 -13.25 15.35
CA LYS A 121 4.71 -12.89 16.09
C LYS A 121 5.29 -11.57 15.59
N ILE A 122 6.34 -11.10 16.25
CA ILE A 122 7.23 -10.08 15.67
C ILE A 122 8.28 -10.81 14.81
N GLN A 123 8.41 -10.36 13.55
CA GLN A 123 9.35 -10.89 12.57
C GLN A 123 10.41 -9.84 12.25
N ASN A 124 11.66 -10.07 12.63
CA ASN A 124 12.75 -9.20 12.21
C ASN A 124 13.21 -9.52 10.77
N LEU A 125 13.24 -8.52 9.90
CA LEU A 125 13.80 -8.62 8.56
C LEU A 125 14.74 -7.44 8.31
N LYS A 126 16.01 -7.72 8.11
CA LYS A 126 17.05 -6.71 7.82
C LYS A 126 17.06 -5.54 8.81
N GLY A 127 16.85 -5.83 10.09
CA GLY A 127 16.85 -4.82 11.15
C GLY A 127 15.53 -4.09 11.38
N VAL A 128 14.47 -4.43 10.63
CA VAL A 128 13.13 -3.89 10.83
C VAL A 128 12.24 -4.95 11.48
N ASP A 129 11.57 -4.58 12.57
CA ASP A 129 10.62 -5.44 13.27
C ASP A 129 9.21 -5.25 12.71
N TYR A 130 8.67 -6.31 12.14
CA TYR A 130 7.31 -6.35 11.60
C TYR A 130 6.38 -7.07 12.57
N VAL A 131 5.21 -6.48 12.81
CA VAL A 131 4.11 -7.17 13.52
C VAL A 131 3.38 -8.04 12.50
N ALA A 132 3.55 -9.35 12.60
CA ALA A 132 3.05 -10.31 11.62
C ALA A 132 1.74 -10.99 12.06
N TYR A 133 0.86 -11.23 11.08
CA TYR A 133 -0.48 -11.78 11.26
C TYR A 133 -0.76 -12.91 10.27
N ASN A 134 -1.63 -13.83 10.69
CA ASN A 134 -2.30 -14.82 9.85
C ASN A 134 -3.66 -14.28 9.45
N CYS A 135 -3.87 -14.05 8.17
CA CYS A 135 -5.13 -13.57 7.62
C CYS A 135 -5.81 -14.69 6.82
N SER A 136 -6.93 -15.20 7.30
CA SER A 136 -7.70 -16.25 6.61
C SER A 136 -8.30 -15.79 5.28
N GLU A 137 -8.53 -14.48 5.12
CA GLU A 137 -9.04 -13.88 3.88
C GLU A 137 -7.95 -13.64 2.84
N SER A 138 -6.65 -13.81 3.20
CA SER A 138 -5.55 -13.60 2.27
C SER A 138 -5.50 -14.71 1.22
N SER A 139 -5.49 -14.30 -0.05
CA SER A 139 -5.26 -15.20 -1.17
C SER A 139 -3.78 -15.62 -1.31
N TYR A 140 -2.90 -14.94 -0.62
CA TYR A 140 -1.47 -15.24 -0.58
C TYR A 140 -1.17 -16.31 0.49
N LYS A 141 -0.32 -17.27 0.13
CA LYS A 141 0.15 -18.30 1.09
C LYS A 141 1.29 -17.74 1.92
N GLY A 142 1.01 -17.39 3.17
CA GLY A 142 2.02 -16.84 4.07
C GLY A 142 1.40 -15.92 5.11
N LYS A 143 2.26 -15.08 5.68
CA LYS A 143 1.89 -14.09 6.68
C LYS A 143 1.91 -12.70 6.08
N ILE A 144 1.11 -11.80 6.62
CA ILE A 144 1.21 -10.39 6.33
C ILE A 144 1.75 -9.67 7.57
N GLY A 145 2.64 -8.73 7.39
CA GLY A 145 3.14 -7.93 8.50
C GLY A 145 3.27 -6.47 8.12
N PHE A 146 3.31 -5.63 9.13
CA PHE A 146 3.49 -4.21 8.95
C PHE A 146 4.45 -3.61 9.98
N ALA A 147 5.10 -2.52 9.59
CA ALA A 147 6.05 -1.77 10.40
C ALA A 147 5.99 -0.29 10.06
N ILE A 148 6.53 0.54 10.96
CA ILE A 148 6.89 1.93 10.65
C ILE A 148 8.40 2.01 10.73
N PHE A 149 9.03 2.46 9.64
CA PHE A 149 10.47 2.59 9.56
C PHE A 149 10.85 3.80 8.70
N GLU A 150 11.74 4.65 9.21
CA GLU A 150 12.21 5.88 8.53
C GLU A 150 11.09 6.77 7.97
N GLY A 151 10.04 7.00 8.76
CA GLY A 151 8.90 7.84 8.38
C GLY A 151 8.00 7.22 7.30
N LYS A 152 8.08 5.90 7.08
CA LYS A 152 7.25 5.15 6.14
C LYS A 152 6.47 4.08 6.87
N GLY A 153 5.20 3.91 6.51
CA GLY A 153 4.43 2.72 6.82
C GLY A 153 4.73 1.65 5.77
N ILE A 154 5.10 0.45 6.21
CA ILE A 154 5.44 -0.68 5.32
C ILE A 154 4.50 -1.83 5.61
N ILE A 155 3.85 -2.37 4.58
CA ILE A 155 3.08 -3.60 4.63
C ILE A 155 3.78 -4.62 3.75
N MET A 156 4.04 -5.82 4.27
CA MET A 156 4.82 -6.84 3.58
C MET A 156 4.20 -8.22 3.72
N HIS A 157 4.26 -9.01 2.66
CA HIS A 157 4.03 -10.44 2.72
C HIS A 157 5.31 -11.19 3.07
N PHE A 158 5.16 -12.21 3.91
CA PHE A 158 6.23 -13.15 4.29
C PHE A 158 5.87 -14.55 3.79
N THR A 159 6.79 -15.19 3.11
CA THR A 159 6.77 -16.65 2.95
C THR A 159 7.11 -17.31 4.28
N GLU A 160 6.57 -18.48 4.57
CA GLU A 160 6.93 -19.29 5.74
C GLU A 160 8.37 -19.75 5.67
#